data_7527ff7de1a038254ae3b8204e6a8f8f
#
_entry.id   7527ff7de1a038254ae3b8204e6a8f8f
#
_cell.length_a   1.000
_cell.length_b   1.000
_cell.length_c   1.000
_cell.angle_alpha   90.00
_cell.angle_beta   90.00
_cell.angle_gamma   90.00
#
_symmetry.space_group_name_H-M   'P 1'
#
loop_
_entity.id
_entity.type
_entity.pdbx_description
1 polymer ?
#
loop_
_entity_poly.entity_id
_entity_poly.type
_entity_poly.pdbx_seq_one_letter_code
_entity_poly.pdbx_strand_id
1 'polypeptide(L)'
;FLTYKYAKHVSIFLPISLSVLIIVQSLMGMLTVTELVKPTIVTTHLILGMTTACLLLWNGLRIGSILDTSSSKFNAFIKLCIVALVIQIILGGWTSTNYASLACPDFPKCTEQWWPDNMNFDEGFTIFGLPNVNYEVNHMEYYAKLAVHFTHRVGALLLSILFLGLFVYIFFMQKSQKIKNIGYLILTF
;
A
#
# COMPACT_ATOMS: atom_id res chain seq x y z
N PHE A 1 16.22 -23.15 -8.11
CA PHE A 1 17.23 -23.98 -8.82
C PHE A 1 17.90 -23.20 -9.96
N LEU A 2 17.12 -22.60 -10.86
CA LEU A 2 17.67 -21.81 -11.98
C LEU A 2 18.49 -20.60 -11.51
N THR A 3 18.02 -19.87 -10.49
CA THR A 3 18.74 -18.71 -9.92
C THR A 3 20.10 -19.12 -9.36
N TYR A 4 20.19 -20.25 -8.68
CA TYR A 4 21.45 -20.78 -8.15
C TYR A 4 22.44 -21.17 -9.26
N LYS A 5 21.94 -21.73 -10.35
CA LYS A 5 22.78 -22.20 -11.47
C LYS A 5 23.28 -21.06 -12.36
N TYR A 6 22.47 -20.03 -12.62
CA TYR A 6 22.76 -18.99 -13.61
C TYR A 6 23.09 -17.61 -13.03
N ALA A 7 22.77 -17.36 -11.75
CA ALA A 7 22.99 -16.07 -11.10
C ALA A 7 23.84 -16.24 -9.81
N LYS A 8 25.07 -16.68 -9.95
CA LYS A 8 26.03 -16.88 -8.83
C LYS A 8 26.24 -15.64 -7.94
N HIS A 9 25.88 -14.45 -8.43
CA HIS A 9 26.00 -13.18 -7.70
C HIS A 9 24.73 -12.81 -6.92
N VAL A 10 23.63 -13.57 -7.04
CA VAL A 10 22.37 -13.28 -6.35
C VAL A 10 22.30 -14.14 -5.09
N SER A 11 22.05 -13.49 -3.94
CA SER A 11 21.87 -14.18 -2.66
C SER A 11 20.74 -15.18 -2.73
N ILE A 12 20.96 -16.41 -2.31
CA ILE A 12 19.94 -17.47 -2.23
C ILE A 12 18.80 -17.12 -1.23
N PHE A 13 19.08 -16.19 -0.32
CA PHE A 13 18.10 -15.74 0.69
C PHE A 13 16.83 -15.15 0.05
N LEU A 14 16.97 -14.40 -1.04
CA LEU A 14 15.83 -13.74 -1.69
C LEU A 14 14.85 -14.74 -2.35
N PRO A 15 15.27 -15.73 -3.15
CA PRO A 15 14.37 -16.77 -3.65
C PRO A 15 13.71 -17.59 -2.53
N ILE A 16 14.43 -17.90 -1.45
CA ILE A 16 13.87 -18.64 -0.31
C ILE A 16 12.79 -17.79 0.38
N SER A 17 13.07 -16.51 0.66
CA SER A 17 12.09 -15.62 1.29
C SER A 17 10.85 -15.44 0.43
N LEU A 18 10.98 -15.35 -0.89
CA LEU A 18 9.85 -15.32 -1.82
C LEU A 18 9.02 -16.61 -1.77
N SER A 19 9.67 -17.77 -1.71
CA SER A 19 8.95 -19.07 -1.63
C SER A 19 8.18 -19.17 -0.32
N VAL A 20 8.78 -18.80 0.81
CA VAL A 20 8.10 -18.75 2.12
C VAL A 20 6.94 -17.78 2.09
N LEU A 21 7.15 -16.59 1.53
CA LEU A 21 6.11 -15.56 1.44
C LEU A 21 4.91 -16.03 0.60
N ILE A 22 5.13 -16.74 -0.50
CA ILE A 22 4.05 -17.32 -1.32
C ILE A 22 3.24 -18.34 -0.53
N ILE A 23 3.89 -19.19 0.27
CA ILE A 23 3.17 -20.15 1.12
C ILE A 23 2.31 -19.43 2.16
N VAL A 24 2.89 -18.44 2.86
CA VAL A 24 2.16 -17.62 3.84
C VAL A 24 1.01 -16.88 3.15
N GLN A 25 1.23 -16.33 1.96
CA GLN A 25 0.22 -15.63 1.16
C GLN A 25 -0.95 -16.55 0.79
N SER A 26 -0.67 -17.79 0.42
CA SER A 26 -1.70 -18.80 0.10
C SER A 26 -2.55 -19.15 1.33
N LEU A 27 -1.91 -19.33 2.50
CA LEU A 27 -2.61 -19.58 3.76
C LEU A 27 -3.46 -18.37 4.17
N MET A 28 -2.92 -17.15 4.06
CA MET A 28 -3.69 -15.94 4.33
C MET A 28 -4.87 -15.77 3.37
N GLY A 29 -4.70 -16.12 2.09
CA GLY A 29 -5.79 -16.12 1.10
C GLY A 29 -6.90 -17.10 1.48
N MET A 30 -6.57 -18.30 1.97
CA MET A 30 -7.56 -19.24 2.53
C MET A 30 -8.29 -18.63 3.73
N LEU A 31 -7.56 -17.99 4.66
CA LEU A 31 -8.16 -17.37 5.84
C LEU A 31 -9.09 -16.21 5.49
N THR A 32 -8.88 -15.50 4.38
CA THR A 32 -9.82 -14.44 3.97
C THR A 32 -11.23 -14.96 3.73
N VAL A 33 -11.38 -16.20 3.29
CA VAL A 33 -12.68 -16.85 3.06
C VAL A 33 -13.20 -17.51 4.34
N THR A 34 -12.37 -18.27 5.05
CA THR A 34 -12.80 -19.02 6.24
C THR A 34 -13.15 -18.14 7.43
N GLU A 35 -12.54 -16.95 7.53
CA GLU A 35 -12.79 -15.95 8.59
C GLU A 35 -13.77 -14.86 8.13
N LEU A 36 -14.63 -15.16 7.14
CA LEU A 36 -15.74 -14.32 6.68
C LEU A 36 -15.28 -12.88 6.35
N VAL A 37 -14.22 -12.75 5.55
CA VAL A 37 -13.68 -11.46 5.04
C VAL A 37 -13.25 -10.48 6.14
N LYS A 38 -12.80 -11.00 7.28
CA LYS A 38 -12.35 -10.17 8.40
C LYS A 38 -11.33 -9.10 7.96
N PRO A 39 -11.58 -7.81 8.22
CA PRO A 39 -10.80 -6.69 7.65
C PRO A 39 -9.29 -6.79 7.90
N THR A 40 -8.89 -7.20 9.10
CA THR A 40 -7.46 -7.39 9.45
C THR A 40 -6.78 -8.47 8.62
N ILE A 41 -7.46 -9.59 8.36
CA ILE A 41 -6.92 -10.71 7.59
C ILE A 41 -6.78 -10.31 6.12
N VAL A 42 -7.84 -9.71 5.55
CA VAL A 42 -7.83 -9.29 4.13
C VAL A 42 -6.79 -8.19 3.90
N THR A 43 -6.70 -7.20 4.79
CA THR A 43 -5.69 -6.12 4.68
C THR A 43 -4.28 -6.68 4.82
N THR A 44 -4.05 -7.64 5.73
CA THR A 44 -2.76 -8.31 5.87
C THR A 44 -2.39 -9.11 4.61
N HIS A 45 -3.34 -9.85 4.04
CA HIS A 45 -3.16 -10.56 2.77
C HIS A 45 -2.78 -9.60 1.64
N LEU A 46 -3.44 -8.45 1.54
CA LEU A 46 -3.11 -7.38 0.57
C LEU A 46 -1.66 -6.89 0.74
N ILE A 47 -1.24 -6.58 1.97
CA ILE A 47 0.12 -6.10 2.27
C ILE A 47 1.16 -7.14 1.88
N LEU A 48 0.94 -8.41 2.22
CA LEU A 48 1.83 -9.51 1.84
C LEU A 48 1.90 -9.68 0.32
N GLY A 49 0.78 -9.54 -0.40
CA GLY A 49 0.73 -9.56 -1.86
C GLY A 49 1.56 -8.44 -2.50
N MET A 50 1.37 -7.21 -2.03
CA MET A 50 2.16 -6.05 -2.48
C MET A 50 3.65 -6.22 -2.17
N THR A 51 3.98 -6.76 -0.99
CA THR A 51 5.37 -7.07 -0.62
C THR A 51 5.98 -8.11 -1.56
N THR A 52 5.23 -9.15 -1.92
CA THR A 52 5.67 -10.16 -2.89
C THR A 52 5.96 -9.53 -4.25
N ALA A 53 5.08 -8.68 -4.76
CA ALA A 53 5.28 -7.96 -6.01
C ALA A 53 6.52 -7.06 -5.97
N CYS A 54 6.71 -6.31 -4.89
CA CYS A 54 7.89 -5.47 -4.70
C CYS A 54 9.20 -6.28 -4.66
N LEU A 55 9.21 -7.42 -3.98
CA LEU A 55 10.40 -8.29 -3.90
C LEU A 55 10.70 -8.96 -5.25
N LEU A 56 9.69 -9.34 -6.02
CA LEU A 56 9.86 -9.87 -7.38
C LEU A 56 10.47 -8.81 -8.32
N LEU A 57 9.92 -7.58 -8.28
CA LEU A 57 10.47 -6.45 -9.04
C LEU A 57 11.91 -6.15 -8.62
N TRP A 58 12.17 -6.08 -7.32
CA TRP A 58 13.53 -5.88 -6.77
C TRP A 58 14.52 -6.93 -7.26
N ASN A 59 14.11 -8.20 -7.26
CA ASN A 59 14.92 -9.30 -7.76
C ASN A 59 15.21 -9.15 -9.26
N GLY A 60 14.21 -8.80 -10.05
CA GLY A 60 14.38 -8.54 -11.49
C GLY A 60 15.36 -7.40 -11.78
N LEU A 61 15.25 -6.28 -11.06
CA LEU A 61 16.15 -5.13 -11.18
C LEU A 61 17.62 -5.46 -10.78
N ARG A 62 17.80 -6.30 -9.76
CA ARG A 62 19.14 -6.76 -9.35
C ARG A 62 19.80 -7.66 -10.38
N ILE A 63 19.04 -8.59 -10.97
CA ILE A 63 19.54 -9.50 -12.02
C ILE A 63 19.90 -8.69 -13.28
N GLY A 64 19.09 -7.68 -13.62
CA GLY A 64 19.31 -6.80 -14.77
C GLY A 64 20.46 -5.79 -14.61
N SER A 65 21.16 -5.75 -13.46
CA SER A 65 22.24 -4.78 -13.17
C SER A 65 21.84 -3.31 -13.37
N ILE A 66 20.54 -2.99 -13.14
CA ILE A 66 19.98 -1.66 -13.40
C ILE A 66 20.22 -0.70 -12.21
N LEU A 67 20.57 -1.27 -11.03
CA LEU A 67 20.69 -0.50 -9.79
C LEU A 67 22.09 0.09 -9.64
N ASP A 68 22.21 1.40 -9.87
CA ASP A 68 23.36 2.21 -9.44
C ASP A 68 23.08 2.86 -8.08
N THR A 69 24.09 2.90 -7.21
CA THR A 69 23.99 3.49 -5.87
C THR A 69 23.91 5.01 -5.93
N SER A 70 22.80 5.57 -5.48
CA SER A 70 22.52 7.00 -5.43
C SER A 70 22.87 7.63 -4.07
N SER A 71 22.93 8.97 -4.04
CA SER A 71 23.25 9.85 -2.92
C SER A 71 22.37 9.65 -1.68
N SER A 72 22.96 9.71 -0.47
CA SER A 72 22.28 9.46 0.82
C SER A 72 21.13 10.41 1.18
N LYS A 73 21.13 11.64 0.67
CA LYS A 73 20.06 12.63 0.97
C LYS A 73 18.74 12.33 0.27
N PHE A 74 18.81 11.79 -0.94
CA PHE A 74 17.63 11.36 -1.70
C PHE A 74 16.94 10.16 -1.05
N ASN A 75 17.70 9.29 -0.40
CA ASN A 75 17.17 8.11 0.28
C ASN A 75 16.16 8.41 1.40
N ALA A 76 16.31 9.51 2.14
CA ALA A 76 15.39 9.86 3.22
C ALA A 76 14.00 10.25 2.70
N PHE A 77 13.93 11.06 1.64
CA PHE A 77 12.65 11.47 1.04
C PHE A 77 11.92 10.31 0.35
N ILE A 78 12.67 9.45 -0.36
CA ILE A 78 12.08 8.22 -0.93
C ILE A 78 11.53 7.31 0.17
N LYS A 79 12.25 7.13 1.29
CA LYS A 79 11.76 6.35 2.42
C LYS A 79 10.45 6.91 2.98
N LEU A 80 10.35 8.23 3.11
CA LEU A 80 9.10 8.89 3.53
C LEU A 80 7.95 8.58 2.56
N CYS A 81 8.18 8.70 1.25
CA CYS A 81 7.19 8.37 0.22
C CYS A 81 6.75 6.90 0.30
N ILE A 82 7.69 5.98 0.51
CA ILE A 82 7.39 4.54 0.65
C ILE A 82 6.55 4.29 1.91
N VAL A 83 6.90 4.89 3.05
CA VAL A 83 6.13 4.75 4.29
C VAL A 83 4.72 5.29 4.11
N ALA A 84 4.57 6.48 3.52
CA ALA A 84 3.27 7.08 3.23
C ALA A 84 2.44 6.19 2.28
N LEU A 85 3.07 5.60 1.25
CA LEU A 85 2.42 4.67 0.33
C LEU A 85 1.93 3.41 1.06
N VAL A 86 2.74 2.81 1.94
CA VAL A 86 2.34 1.64 2.72
C VAL A 86 1.15 1.96 3.62
N ILE A 87 1.17 3.11 4.30
CA ILE A 87 0.03 3.57 5.11
C ILE A 87 -1.22 3.72 4.25
N GLN A 88 -1.10 4.30 3.06
CA GLN A 88 -2.22 4.51 2.15
C GLN A 88 -2.79 3.19 1.62
N ILE A 89 -1.95 2.19 1.35
CA ILE A 89 -2.39 0.83 0.98
C ILE A 89 -3.18 0.19 2.12
N ILE A 90 -2.71 0.33 3.36
CA ILE A 90 -3.41 -0.17 4.55
C ILE A 90 -4.77 0.51 4.69
N LEU A 91 -4.83 1.84 4.59
CA LEU A 91 -6.09 2.59 4.65
C LEU A 91 -7.05 2.21 3.52
N GLY A 92 -6.54 1.97 2.31
CA GLY A 92 -7.35 1.52 1.17
C GLY A 92 -7.94 0.14 1.38
N GLY A 93 -7.13 -0.82 1.83
CA GLY A 93 -7.60 -2.16 2.22
C GLY A 93 -8.64 -2.10 3.32
N TRP A 94 -8.42 -1.29 4.35
CA TRP A 94 -9.35 -1.07 5.45
C TRP A 94 -10.67 -0.47 4.99
N THR A 95 -10.62 0.55 4.10
CA THR A 95 -11.82 1.19 3.51
C THR A 95 -12.64 0.20 2.70
N SER A 96 -11.98 -0.64 1.89
CA SER A 96 -12.64 -1.62 1.05
C SER A 96 -13.31 -2.71 1.86
N THR A 97 -12.61 -3.30 2.82
CA THR A 97 -13.10 -4.44 3.62
C THR A 97 -14.20 -4.07 4.62
N ASN A 98 -14.29 -2.81 5.01
CA ASN A 98 -15.37 -2.29 5.87
C ASN A 98 -16.53 -1.66 5.08
N TYR A 99 -16.59 -1.86 3.76
CA TYR A 99 -17.63 -1.31 2.88
C TYR A 99 -17.80 0.22 3.02
N ALA A 100 -16.69 0.93 3.29
CA ALA A 100 -16.69 2.37 3.55
C ALA A 100 -16.52 3.23 2.29
N SER A 101 -16.26 2.62 1.11
CA SER A 101 -15.91 3.32 -0.13
C SER A 101 -16.95 4.32 -0.64
N LEU A 102 -18.20 4.17 -0.26
CA LEU A 102 -19.31 5.05 -0.67
C LEU A 102 -19.78 6.00 0.44
N ALA A 103 -19.11 6.02 1.59
CA ALA A 103 -19.54 6.86 2.71
C ALA A 103 -19.40 8.37 2.43
N CYS A 104 -18.47 8.77 1.55
CA CYS A 104 -18.35 10.15 1.05
C CYS A 104 -18.83 10.20 -0.42
N PRO A 105 -20.08 10.57 -0.71
CA PRO A 105 -20.63 10.54 -2.07
C PRO A 105 -20.08 11.64 -2.98
N ASP A 106 -19.69 12.77 -2.43
CA ASP A 106 -19.22 13.97 -3.12
C ASP A 106 -17.69 14.11 -3.11
N PHE A 107 -17.17 14.92 -4.02
CA PHE A 107 -15.75 15.28 -4.14
C PHE A 107 -15.62 16.74 -4.61
N PRO A 108 -14.69 17.52 -4.06
CA PRO A 108 -13.64 17.20 -3.07
C PRO A 108 -14.12 17.17 -1.61
N LYS A 109 -15.32 17.62 -1.35
CA LYS A 109 -15.95 17.56 -0.03
C LYS A 109 -16.37 16.11 0.31
N CYS A 110 -16.87 15.91 1.53
CA CYS A 110 -17.48 14.67 1.96
C CYS A 110 -18.75 15.05 2.73
N THR A 111 -19.91 14.59 2.26
CA THR A 111 -21.23 15.00 2.78
C THR A 111 -21.42 16.54 2.81
N GLU A 112 -21.06 17.19 1.71
CA GLU A 112 -21.12 18.64 1.50
C GLU A 112 -20.22 19.48 2.43
N GLN A 113 -19.43 18.84 3.31
CA GLN A 113 -18.53 19.47 4.27
C GLN A 113 -17.07 19.19 3.93
N TRP A 114 -16.19 20.14 4.28
CA TRP A 114 -14.73 19.93 4.24
C TRP A 114 -14.24 19.06 5.39
N TRP A 115 -14.93 19.08 6.52
CA TRP A 115 -14.69 18.26 7.70
C TRP A 115 -16.04 17.74 8.17
N PRO A 116 -16.41 16.50 7.87
CA PRO A 116 -17.70 15.93 8.24
C PRO A 116 -17.89 15.88 9.75
N ASP A 117 -19.09 16.19 10.19
CA ASP A 117 -19.47 16.10 11.59
C ASP A 117 -19.72 14.64 12.02
N ASN A 118 -19.63 14.38 13.32
CA ASN A 118 -19.96 13.10 13.95
C ASN A 118 -19.17 11.88 13.46
N MET A 119 -17.96 12.06 12.87
CA MET A 119 -17.10 10.94 12.50
C MET A 119 -16.72 10.11 13.74
N ASN A 120 -17.02 8.80 13.70
CA ASN A 120 -16.69 7.85 14.77
C ASN A 120 -15.40 7.09 14.45
N PHE A 121 -14.26 7.61 14.91
CA PHE A 121 -12.94 7.01 14.68
C PHE A 121 -12.72 5.75 15.53
N ASP A 122 -13.28 5.68 16.73
CA ASP A 122 -13.09 4.56 17.65
C ASP A 122 -13.66 3.26 17.06
N GLU A 123 -14.88 3.31 16.54
CA GLU A 123 -15.49 2.19 15.85
C GLU A 123 -14.83 1.95 14.48
N GLY A 124 -14.56 3.03 13.72
CA GLY A 124 -13.99 2.97 12.37
C GLY A 124 -12.63 2.25 12.30
N PHE A 125 -11.83 2.33 13.36
CA PHE A 125 -10.48 1.75 13.42
C PHE A 125 -10.34 0.65 14.48
N THR A 126 -11.41 -0.09 14.78
CA THR A 126 -11.37 -1.25 15.68
C THR A 126 -10.62 -2.42 15.03
N ILE A 127 -9.30 -2.55 15.36
CA ILE A 127 -8.38 -3.49 14.69
C ILE A 127 -8.68 -4.96 15.06
N PHE A 128 -9.04 -5.23 16.30
CA PHE A 128 -9.19 -6.62 16.78
C PHE A 128 -10.54 -7.25 16.41
N GLY A 129 -11.42 -6.48 15.79
CA GLY A 129 -12.75 -6.93 15.39
C GLY A 129 -13.67 -7.27 16.57
N LEU A 130 -14.95 -7.33 16.28
CA LEU A 130 -15.94 -7.77 17.26
C LEU A 130 -16.04 -9.30 17.24
N PRO A 131 -16.16 -9.97 18.39
CA PRO A 131 -16.36 -11.42 18.43
C PRO A 131 -17.71 -11.80 17.80
N ASN A 132 -17.72 -12.87 17.00
CA ASN A 132 -18.93 -13.43 16.37
C ASN A 132 -19.64 -12.53 15.35
N VAL A 133 -18.93 -11.58 14.75
CA VAL A 133 -19.47 -10.74 13.67
C VAL A 133 -19.15 -11.37 12.31
N ASN A 134 -20.14 -11.50 11.47
CA ASN A 134 -19.96 -11.84 10.05
C ASN A 134 -19.59 -10.55 9.28
N TYR A 135 -18.35 -10.46 8.84
CA TYR A 135 -17.84 -9.31 8.11
C TYR A 135 -18.22 -9.29 6.62
N GLU A 136 -18.83 -10.35 6.09
CA GLU A 136 -19.42 -10.35 4.74
C GLU A 136 -20.67 -9.45 4.67
N VAL A 137 -21.28 -9.20 5.81
CA VAL A 137 -22.42 -8.29 5.94
C VAL A 137 -21.92 -6.93 6.45
N ASN A 138 -22.50 -5.87 5.95
CA ASN A 138 -22.21 -4.51 6.38
C ASN A 138 -22.48 -4.31 7.88
N HIS A 139 -21.44 -4.42 8.71
CA HIS A 139 -21.51 -4.42 10.19
C HIS A 139 -21.20 -3.08 10.84
N MET A 140 -20.49 -2.18 10.08
CA MET A 140 -20.02 -0.89 10.60
C MET A 140 -21.07 0.20 10.40
N GLU A 141 -21.29 1.06 11.39
CA GLU A 141 -22.21 2.19 11.30
C GLU A 141 -21.73 3.25 10.29
N TYR A 142 -22.67 4.07 9.80
CA TYR A 142 -22.39 5.09 8.78
C TYR A 142 -21.29 6.07 9.21
N TYR A 143 -21.35 6.59 10.44
CA TYR A 143 -20.37 7.57 10.93
C TYR A 143 -18.96 6.99 11.11
N ALA A 144 -18.85 5.70 11.39
CA ALA A 144 -17.59 4.98 11.42
C ALA A 144 -17.02 4.80 10.00
N LYS A 145 -17.85 4.42 9.03
CA LYS A 145 -17.43 4.37 7.61
C LYS A 145 -17.03 5.72 7.08
N LEU A 146 -17.73 6.77 7.50
CA LEU A 146 -17.40 8.14 7.14
C LEU A 146 -15.98 8.51 7.61
N ALA A 147 -15.66 8.19 8.86
CA ALA A 147 -14.32 8.40 9.43
C ALA A 147 -13.23 7.65 8.65
N VAL A 148 -13.48 6.38 8.33
CA VAL A 148 -12.53 5.54 7.57
C VAL A 148 -12.31 6.10 6.17
N HIS A 149 -13.37 6.40 5.42
CA HIS A 149 -13.28 6.91 4.05
C HIS A 149 -12.62 8.29 4.01
N PHE A 150 -13.01 9.18 4.91
CA PHE A 150 -12.42 10.51 5.01
C PHE A 150 -10.92 10.44 5.29
N THR A 151 -10.49 9.62 6.24
CA THR A 151 -9.07 9.39 6.54
C THR A 151 -8.29 8.88 5.32
N HIS A 152 -8.87 7.93 4.58
CA HIS A 152 -8.27 7.43 3.33
C HIS A 152 -8.12 8.54 2.28
N ARG A 153 -9.11 9.43 2.12
CA ARG A 153 -9.02 10.58 1.20
C ARG A 153 -7.93 11.59 1.60
N VAL A 154 -7.86 11.92 2.89
CA VAL A 154 -6.80 12.80 3.41
C VAL A 154 -5.42 12.17 3.19
N GLY A 155 -5.29 10.88 3.47
CA GLY A 155 -4.05 10.14 3.19
C GLY A 155 -3.67 10.15 1.70
N ALA A 156 -4.64 9.99 0.80
CA ALA A 156 -4.42 10.06 -0.64
C ALA A 156 -3.94 11.45 -1.09
N LEU A 157 -4.53 12.52 -0.54
CA LEU A 157 -4.10 13.89 -0.80
C LEU A 157 -2.65 14.12 -0.36
N LEU A 158 -2.31 13.72 0.87
CA LEU A 158 -0.95 13.85 1.40
C LEU A 158 0.06 13.06 0.56
N LEU A 159 -0.27 11.84 0.18
CA LEU A 159 0.56 11.01 -0.69
C LEU A 159 0.76 11.65 -2.07
N SER A 160 -0.29 12.23 -2.65
CA SER A 160 -0.23 12.93 -3.94
C SER A 160 0.71 14.14 -3.87
N ILE A 161 0.67 14.91 -2.79
CA ILE A 161 1.59 16.03 -2.55
C ILE A 161 3.04 15.54 -2.44
N LEU A 162 3.28 14.45 -1.70
CA LEU A 162 4.61 13.86 -1.58
C LEU A 162 5.16 13.36 -2.91
N PHE A 163 4.34 12.69 -3.72
CA PHE A 163 4.77 12.22 -5.04
C PHE A 163 4.98 13.36 -6.03
N LEU A 164 4.16 14.41 -5.99
CA LEU A 164 4.39 15.62 -6.77
C LEU A 164 5.72 16.27 -6.37
N GLY A 165 6.01 16.38 -5.08
CA GLY A 165 7.30 16.87 -4.57
C GLY A 165 8.47 15.99 -5.01
N LEU A 166 8.31 14.67 -5.00
CA LEU A 166 9.31 13.72 -5.49
C LEU A 166 9.56 13.90 -6.99
N PHE A 167 8.50 14.06 -7.78
CA PHE A 167 8.59 14.31 -9.21
C PHE A 167 9.34 15.62 -9.50
N VAL A 168 8.95 16.72 -8.86
CA VAL A 168 9.62 18.03 -8.99
C VAL A 168 11.10 17.91 -8.63
N TYR A 169 11.41 17.23 -7.54
CA TYR A 169 12.80 16.98 -7.13
C TYR A 169 13.59 16.20 -8.20
N ILE A 170 13.03 15.12 -8.72
CA ILE A 170 13.68 14.31 -9.77
C ILE A 170 13.88 15.14 -11.03
N PHE A 171 12.89 15.91 -11.46
CA PHE A 171 12.92 16.65 -12.70
C PHE A 171 13.96 17.79 -12.68
N PHE A 172 14.01 18.57 -11.59
CA PHE A 172 14.85 19.77 -11.51
C PHE A 172 16.24 19.51 -10.91
N MET A 173 16.35 18.56 -9.97
CA MET A 173 17.58 18.38 -9.20
C MET A 173 18.45 17.22 -9.72
N GLN A 174 17.87 16.25 -10.43
CA GLN A 174 18.64 15.12 -10.95
C GLN A 174 19.22 15.38 -12.33
N LYS A 175 20.55 15.16 -12.46
CA LYS A 175 21.28 15.28 -13.73
C LYS A 175 21.20 14.03 -14.61
N SER A 176 20.92 12.87 -14.01
CA SER A 176 20.86 11.58 -14.71
C SER A 176 19.58 11.42 -15.52
N GLN A 177 19.73 11.25 -16.84
CA GLN A 177 18.59 11.04 -17.74
C GLN A 177 17.84 9.74 -17.43
N LYS A 178 18.52 8.69 -16.96
CA LYS A 178 17.89 7.43 -16.54
C LYS A 178 16.88 7.65 -15.41
N ILE A 179 17.26 8.45 -14.40
CA ILE A 179 16.39 8.77 -13.25
C ILE A 179 15.21 9.64 -13.69
N LYS A 180 15.41 10.59 -14.60
CA LYS A 180 14.34 11.42 -15.17
C LYS A 180 13.30 10.56 -15.91
N ASN A 181 13.75 9.58 -16.69
CA ASN A 181 12.85 8.65 -17.40
C ASN A 181 11.97 7.85 -16.41
N ILE A 182 12.52 7.43 -15.26
CA ILE A 182 11.74 6.80 -14.18
C ILE A 182 10.71 7.79 -13.60
N GLY A 183 11.10 9.06 -13.40
CA GLY A 183 10.19 10.12 -12.95
C GLY A 183 9.01 10.33 -13.91
N TYR A 184 9.22 10.32 -15.20
CA TYR A 184 8.14 10.37 -16.20
C TYR A 184 7.20 9.17 -16.10
N LEU A 185 7.75 7.98 -15.89
CA LEU A 185 6.98 6.75 -15.76
C LEU A 185 6.05 6.78 -14.52
N ILE A 186 6.50 7.40 -13.42
CA ILE A 186 5.68 7.60 -12.20
C ILE A 186 4.50 8.55 -12.44
N LEU A 187 4.63 9.50 -13.36
CA LEU A 187 3.54 10.45 -13.71
C LEU A 187 2.49 9.86 -14.65
N THR A 188 2.82 8.82 -15.39
CA THR A 188 1.91 8.22 -16.39
C THR A 188 1.00 7.16 -15.78
N PHE A 189 1.19 6.81 -14.51
CA PHE A 189 0.36 5.91 -13.70
C PHE A 189 -0.34 6.64 -12.55
#